data_c6f6f9be8f495f20f9ffd1853d9d53d5
#
_entry.id   c6f6f9be8f495f20f9ffd1853d9d53d5
#
_cell.length_a   1.000
_cell.length_b   1.000
_cell.length_c   1.000
_cell.angle_alpha   90.00
_cell.angle_beta   90.00
_cell.angle_gamma   90.00
#
_symmetry.space_group_name_H-M   'P 1'
#
loop_
_entity.id
_entity.type
_entity.pdbx_description
1 polymer ?
#
loop_
_entity_poly.entity_id
_entity_poly.type
_entity_poly.pdbx_seq_one_letter_code
_entity_poly.pdbx_strand_id
1 'polypeptide(L)'
;DERWTYDKRFNRNQLEEVEMDLPDGITNTIVVAHEMDYELLRTVPSALSGTATGVGYSRDVTTLLALAQYIRNLGYQAYASMNDTALSIPMAIQAGLGEYGRHGLLITKEFGPRVRIGKVFTNLPLAHDKPIHFGVEKFCNICRECTKACPPGAIDDGNQLETIYNQSNIPGIAKWTTDAEKCFDFWVKQVTDCSICIRVCPYNRKMPKWAFKTWTNLMATPFKRIILWLDKIIGQGKRNAPSNWWKGN
;
A
#
# COMPACT_ATOMS: atom_id res chain seq x y z
N ASP A 1 9.47 -25.90 -3.17
CA ASP A 1 8.41 -26.48 -3.96
C ASP A 1 8.59 -26.03 -5.41
N GLU A 2 8.87 -26.93 -6.33
CA GLU A 2 9.28 -26.65 -7.71
C GLU A 2 8.22 -25.88 -8.54
N ARG A 3 7.00 -25.79 -8.04
CA ARG A 3 5.89 -25.10 -8.68
C ARG A 3 5.99 -23.57 -8.66
N TRP A 4 6.92 -23.02 -7.91
CA TRP A 4 7.11 -21.59 -7.75
C TRP A 4 8.39 -21.08 -8.42
N THR A 5 8.88 -21.77 -9.44
CA THR A 5 10.07 -21.32 -10.16
C THR A 5 9.78 -20.07 -10.99
N TYR A 6 10.26 -18.96 -10.52
CA TYR A 6 10.21 -17.64 -11.18
C TYR A 6 10.86 -17.62 -12.58
N ASP A 7 11.73 -18.56 -12.87
CA ASP A 7 12.61 -18.55 -14.05
C ASP A 7 11.89 -18.65 -15.39
N LYS A 8 10.70 -19.21 -15.42
CA LYS A 8 9.89 -19.30 -16.65
C LYS A 8 9.02 -18.07 -16.92
N ARG A 9 8.87 -17.15 -15.96
CA ARG A 9 7.97 -16.00 -16.03
C ARG A 9 8.65 -14.70 -16.49
N PHE A 10 9.98 -14.64 -16.50
CA PHE A 10 10.73 -13.45 -16.88
C PHE A 10 11.38 -13.59 -18.26
N ASN A 11 10.64 -14.08 -19.24
CA ASN A 11 11.00 -13.79 -20.60
C ASN A 11 10.54 -12.37 -20.94
N ARG A 12 11.44 -11.39 -20.90
CA ARG A 12 11.15 -9.98 -21.17
C ARG A 12 10.48 -9.74 -22.55
N ASN A 13 10.53 -10.69 -23.43
CA ASN A 13 10.00 -10.60 -24.80
C ASN A 13 8.62 -11.28 -24.97
N GLN A 14 8.13 -11.98 -23.95
CA GLN A 14 6.82 -12.65 -23.97
C GLN A 14 6.21 -12.57 -22.57
N LEU A 15 5.52 -11.45 -22.30
CA LEU A 15 4.64 -11.32 -21.13
C LEU A 15 3.33 -12.05 -21.47
N GLU A 16 3.36 -13.37 -21.48
CA GLU A 16 2.14 -14.16 -21.41
C GLU A 16 1.65 -14.09 -19.96
N GLU A 17 0.42 -13.64 -19.78
CA GLU A 17 -0.29 -13.78 -18.51
C GLU A 17 -0.47 -15.27 -18.26
N VAL A 18 0.30 -15.81 -17.34
CA VAL A 18 0.15 -17.19 -16.89
C VAL A 18 -0.78 -17.18 -15.70
N GLU A 19 -1.97 -17.75 -15.84
CA GLU A 19 -2.83 -18.04 -14.70
C GLU A 19 -2.05 -18.86 -13.68
N MET A 20 -2.05 -18.37 -12.44
CA MET A 20 -1.41 -19.06 -11.34
C MET A 20 -2.46 -19.85 -10.58
N ASP A 21 -2.45 -21.14 -10.75
CA ASP A 21 -3.27 -22.04 -9.96
C ASP A 21 -2.73 -22.14 -8.54
N LEU A 22 -3.56 -21.80 -7.57
CA LEU A 22 -3.30 -22.18 -6.18
C LEU A 22 -3.47 -23.71 -6.04
N PRO A 23 -2.71 -24.35 -5.16
CA PRO A 23 -2.91 -25.76 -4.88
C PRO A 23 -4.35 -26.09 -4.46
N ASP A 24 -4.83 -27.28 -4.82
CA ASP A 24 -6.17 -27.72 -4.51
C ASP A 24 -6.50 -27.57 -3.01
N GLY A 25 -7.72 -27.11 -2.74
CA GLY A 25 -8.23 -26.97 -1.38
C GLY A 25 -7.87 -25.67 -0.68
N ILE A 26 -7.05 -24.80 -1.29
CA ILE A 26 -6.75 -23.46 -0.74
C ILE A 26 -7.95 -22.53 -0.96
N THR A 27 -8.63 -22.17 0.12
CA THR A 27 -9.87 -21.39 0.07
C THR A 27 -9.82 -20.08 0.88
N ASN A 28 -8.80 -19.92 1.72
CA ASN A 28 -8.69 -18.79 2.63
C ASN A 28 -7.37 -18.04 2.44
N THR A 29 -7.41 -16.74 2.73
CA THR A 29 -6.23 -15.88 2.70
C THR A 29 -6.15 -15.06 3.97
N ILE A 30 -5.01 -15.12 4.66
CA ILE A 30 -4.69 -14.20 5.76
C ILE A 30 -3.89 -13.06 5.18
N VAL A 31 -4.34 -11.83 5.38
CA VAL A 31 -3.63 -10.64 4.92
C VAL A 31 -3.02 -9.90 6.10
N VAL A 32 -1.74 -9.56 5.98
CA VAL A 32 -0.97 -8.88 7.03
C VAL A 32 -0.51 -7.54 6.50
N ALA A 33 -0.59 -6.49 7.32
CA ALA A 33 -0.08 -5.17 6.99
C ALA A 33 0.96 -4.72 8.02
N HIS A 34 2.17 -4.40 7.56
CA HIS A 34 3.28 -3.94 8.40
C HIS A 34 3.50 -2.44 8.22
N GLU A 35 3.55 -1.72 9.35
CA GLU A 35 3.89 -0.31 9.38
C GLU A 35 5.33 -0.07 8.89
N MET A 36 5.52 0.90 7.99
CA MET A 36 6.83 1.45 7.66
C MET A 36 7.16 2.60 8.60
N ASP A 37 8.44 2.86 8.85
CA ASP A 37 8.89 3.94 9.74
C ASP A 37 8.46 5.32 9.21
N TYR A 38 7.80 6.09 10.05
CA TYR A 38 7.26 7.41 9.71
C TYR A 38 8.36 8.44 9.44
N GLU A 39 9.39 8.49 10.29
CA GLU A 39 10.45 9.51 10.20
C GLU A 39 11.36 9.25 8.99
N LEU A 40 11.66 7.99 8.70
CA LEU A 40 12.39 7.62 7.50
C LEU A 40 11.60 8.00 6.23
N LEU A 41 10.29 7.71 6.17
CA LEU A 41 9.45 8.08 5.03
C LEU A 41 9.30 9.59 4.85
N ARG A 42 9.38 10.39 5.90
CA ARG A 42 9.36 11.86 5.77
C ARG A 42 10.54 12.42 5.01
N THR A 43 11.64 11.67 4.88
CA THR A 43 12.83 12.13 4.15
C THR A 43 12.75 11.95 2.64
N VAL A 44 11.70 11.29 2.14
CA VAL A 44 11.53 10.98 0.71
C VAL A 44 11.59 12.23 -0.18
N PRO A 45 12.27 12.19 -1.35
CA PRO A 45 13.08 11.08 -1.86
C PRO A 45 14.46 11.02 -1.20
N SER A 46 14.86 9.85 -0.73
CA SER A 46 16.19 9.63 -0.13
C SER A 46 16.47 8.13 0.07
N ALA A 47 17.73 7.75 0.25
CA ALA A 47 18.10 6.39 0.63
C ALA A 47 17.47 5.96 1.97
N LEU A 48 17.27 6.90 2.91
CA LEU A 48 16.61 6.62 4.19
C LEU A 48 15.15 6.19 3.99
N SER A 49 14.42 6.84 3.07
CA SER A 49 13.05 6.41 2.78
C SER A 49 13.02 5.04 2.10
N GLY A 50 13.98 4.74 1.22
CA GLY A 50 14.17 3.40 0.66
C GLY A 50 14.48 2.35 1.73
N THR A 51 15.23 2.71 2.76
CA THR A 51 15.47 1.85 3.93
C THR A 51 14.17 1.50 4.65
N ALA A 52 13.26 2.45 4.85
CA ALA A 52 11.95 2.16 5.45
C ALA A 52 11.16 1.11 4.64
N THR A 53 11.23 1.20 3.32
CA THR A 53 10.65 0.22 2.40
C THR A 53 11.29 -1.16 2.56
N GLY A 54 12.62 -1.24 2.54
CA GLY A 54 13.38 -2.48 2.67
C GLY A 54 13.17 -3.18 4.01
N VAL A 55 13.19 -2.43 5.11
CA VAL A 55 12.87 -2.95 6.46
C VAL A 55 11.42 -3.45 6.52
N GLY A 56 10.48 -2.74 5.87
CA GLY A 56 9.09 -3.17 5.77
C GLY A 56 8.96 -4.54 5.09
N TYR A 57 9.63 -4.75 3.97
CA TYR A 57 9.67 -6.05 3.29
C TYR A 57 10.34 -7.14 4.13
N SER A 58 11.43 -6.84 4.83
CA SER A 58 12.10 -7.80 5.71
C SER A 58 11.20 -8.28 6.85
N ARG A 59 10.43 -7.38 7.45
CA ARG A 59 9.42 -7.72 8.47
C ARG A 59 8.31 -8.57 7.89
N ASP A 60 7.85 -8.22 6.70
CA ASP A 60 6.79 -8.94 6.00
C ASP A 60 7.19 -10.39 5.76
N VAL A 61 8.33 -10.63 5.12
CA VAL A 61 8.88 -11.98 4.87
C VAL A 61 8.97 -12.79 6.16
N THR A 62 9.58 -12.24 7.21
CA THR A 62 9.78 -12.93 8.47
C THR A 62 8.45 -13.35 9.10
N THR A 63 7.48 -12.45 9.11
CA THR A 63 6.15 -12.71 9.69
C THR A 63 5.38 -13.74 8.87
N LEU A 64 5.38 -13.60 7.54
CA LEU A 64 4.62 -14.50 6.67
C LEU A 64 5.18 -15.92 6.70
N LEU A 65 6.50 -16.08 6.70
CA LEU A 65 7.13 -17.40 6.79
C LEU A 65 6.86 -18.06 8.15
N ALA A 66 6.96 -17.29 9.24
CA ALA A 66 6.66 -17.81 10.58
C ALA A 66 5.18 -18.22 10.71
N LEU A 67 4.26 -17.37 10.21
CA LEU A 67 2.82 -17.66 10.23
C LEU A 67 2.49 -18.89 9.37
N ALA A 68 3.02 -18.96 8.15
CA ALA A 68 2.81 -20.11 7.28
C ALA A 68 3.36 -21.39 7.90
N GLN A 69 4.53 -21.34 8.56
CA GLN A 69 5.08 -22.50 9.25
C GLN A 69 4.24 -22.90 10.46
N TYR A 70 3.73 -21.95 11.21
CA TYR A 70 2.81 -22.21 12.33
C TYR A 70 1.55 -22.94 11.84
N ILE A 71 0.93 -22.46 10.75
CA ILE A 71 -0.26 -23.09 10.17
C ILE A 71 0.04 -24.51 9.68
N ARG A 72 1.20 -24.73 9.04
CA ARG A 72 1.63 -26.07 8.62
C ARG A 72 1.83 -27.01 9.81
N ASN A 73 2.36 -26.53 10.93
CA ASN A 73 2.50 -27.32 12.15
C ASN A 73 1.16 -27.72 12.77
N LEU A 74 0.08 -26.98 12.48
CA LEU A 74 -1.29 -27.37 12.84
C LEU A 74 -1.88 -28.42 11.90
N GLY A 75 -1.18 -28.85 10.86
CA GLY A 75 -1.63 -29.85 9.90
C GLY A 75 -2.34 -29.28 8.66
N TYR A 76 -2.34 -27.97 8.47
CA TYR A 76 -2.94 -27.31 7.31
C TYR A 76 -1.89 -26.93 6.26
N GLN A 77 -2.34 -26.74 5.03
CA GLN A 77 -1.50 -26.16 3.99
C GLN A 77 -1.40 -24.64 4.17
N ALA A 78 -0.22 -24.07 3.94
CA ALA A 78 0.00 -22.64 4.00
C ALA A 78 1.14 -22.19 3.10
N TYR A 79 0.89 -21.15 2.29
CA TYR A 79 1.80 -20.60 1.30
C TYR A 79 1.94 -19.10 1.53
N ALA A 80 3.14 -18.67 1.92
CA ALA A 80 3.47 -17.27 2.12
C ALA A 80 3.68 -16.58 0.76
N SER A 81 3.11 -15.39 0.59
CA SER A 81 3.26 -14.55 -0.59
C SER A 81 3.34 -13.08 -0.18
N MET A 82 4.30 -12.37 -0.71
CA MET A 82 4.44 -10.92 -0.48
C MET A 82 3.47 -10.14 -1.41
N ASN A 83 4.00 -9.28 -2.26
CA ASN A 83 3.22 -8.53 -3.24
C ASN A 83 3.23 -9.14 -4.65
N ASP A 84 3.71 -10.34 -4.76
CA ASP A 84 3.63 -11.22 -5.92
C ASP A 84 2.35 -12.09 -5.86
N THR A 85 2.19 -12.98 -6.79
CA THR A 85 1.14 -14.04 -6.83
C THR A 85 -0.28 -13.52 -7.04
N ALA A 86 -0.73 -12.52 -6.30
CA ALA A 86 -2.08 -11.99 -6.37
C ALA A 86 -2.12 -10.51 -5.94
N LEU A 87 -3.21 -9.83 -6.30
CA LEU A 87 -3.42 -8.42 -5.99
C LEU A 87 -3.60 -8.18 -4.48
N SER A 88 -2.57 -7.63 -3.83
CA SER A 88 -2.57 -7.42 -2.39
C SER A 88 -3.63 -6.43 -1.91
N ILE A 89 -3.87 -5.34 -2.64
CA ILE A 89 -4.79 -4.28 -2.20
C ILE A 89 -6.25 -4.74 -2.17
N PRO A 90 -6.82 -5.36 -3.21
CA PRO A 90 -8.17 -5.91 -3.15
C PRO A 90 -8.35 -6.92 -2.01
N MET A 91 -7.39 -7.81 -1.80
CA MET A 91 -7.43 -8.79 -0.71
C MET A 91 -7.40 -8.11 0.66
N ALA A 92 -6.56 -7.07 0.84
CA ALA A 92 -6.50 -6.30 2.08
C ALA A 92 -7.82 -5.54 2.37
N ILE A 93 -8.50 -5.05 1.34
CA ILE A 93 -9.81 -4.42 1.47
C ILE A 93 -10.85 -5.46 1.91
N GLN A 94 -10.88 -6.63 1.28
CA GLN A 94 -11.79 -7.72 1.65
C GLN A 94 -11.52 -8.23 3.08
N ALA A 95 -10.26 -8.25 3.51
CA ALA A 95 -9.86 -8.58 4.88
C ALA A 95 -10.08 -7.44 5.89
N GLY A 96 -10.74 -6.34 5.52
CA GLY A 96 -11.09 -5.26 6.43
C GLY A 96 -9.92 -4.38 6.91
N LEU A 97 -8.76 -4.41 6.23
CA LEU A 97 -7.59 -3.63 6.64
C LEU A 97 -7.66 -2.16 6.25
N GLY A 98 -8.48 -1.79 5.27
CA GLY A 98 -8.57 -0.41 4.82
C GLY A 98 -9.39 -0.20 3.57
N GLU A 99 -9.25 1.00 2.97
CA GLU A 99 -9.90 1.41 1.74
C GLU A 99 -8.87 1.83 0.68
N TYR A 100 -9.30 1.84 -0.59
CA TYR A 100 -8.47 2.27 -1.72
C TYR A 100 -8.29 3.80 -1.75
N GLY A 101 -7.05 4.25 -1.80
CA GLY A 101 -6.72 5.68 -1.91
C GLY A 101 -6.50 6.14 -3.35
N ARG A 102 -6.61 7.46 -3.61
CA ARG A 102 -6.36 8.06 -4.94
C ARG A 102 -4.98 7.72 -5.52
N HIS A 103 -3.98 7.54 -4.68
CA HIS A 103 -2.62 7.16 -5.09
C HIS A 103 -2.45 5.67 -5.41
N GLY A 104 -3.54 4.92 -5.52
CA GLY A 104 -3.49 3.50 -5.88
C GLY A 104 -3.02 2.57 -4.77
N LEU A 105 -2.90 3.04 -3.51
CA LEU A 105 -2.46 2.24 -2.37
C LEU A 105 -3.60 2.06 -1.36
N LEU A 106 -3.47 1.00 -0.53
CA LEU A 106 -4.33 0.81 0.63
C LEU A 106 -4.12 1.95 1.64
N ILE A 107 -5.19 2.47 2.20
CA ILE A 107 -5.17 3.37 3.35
C ILE A 107 -5.78 2.62 4.52
N THR A 108 -4.96 2.29 5.51
CA THR A 108 -5.40 1.66 6.76
C THR A 108 -5.86 2.71 7.76
N LYS A 109 -6.67 2.28 8.71
CA LYS A 109 -7.22 3.16 9.75
C LYS A 109 -6.18 3.55 10.79
N GLU A 110 -5.17 2.71 11.00
CA GLU A 110 -4.13 2.87 12.02
C GLU A 110 -2.90 3.59 11.52
N PHE A 111 -2.47 3.28 10.28
CA PHE A 111 -1.18 3.73 9.72
C PHE A 111 -1.32 4.52 8.42
N GLY A 112 -2.56 4.75 7.97
CA GLY A 112 -2.80 5.34 6.66
C GLY A 112 -2.20 4.49 5.53
N PRO A 113 -1.58 5.12 4.51
CA PRO A 113 -0.97 4.40 3.39
C PRO A 113 0.44 3.87 3.67
N ARG A 114 0.94 4.01 4.89
CA ARG A 114 2.32 3.71 5.28
C ARG A 114 2.47 2.25 5.73
N VAL A 115 2.06 1.33 4.87
CA VAL A 115 2.09 -0.11 5.13
C VAL A 115 2.71 -0.90 3.98
N ARG A 116 3.27 -2.06 4.32
CA ARG A 116 3.56 -3.16 3.40
C ARG A 116 2.57 -4.28 3.66
N ILE A 117 2.17 -4.95 2.59
CA ILE A 117 1.08 -5.94 2.64
C ILE A 117 1.62 -7.26 2.13
N GLY A 118 1.47 -8.29 2.94
CA GLY A 118 1.74 -9.66 2.58
C GLY A 118 0.56 -10.58 2.84
N LYS A 119 0.64 -11.82 2.35
CA LYS A 119 -0.46 -12.78 2.36
C LYS A 119 0.02 -14.17 2.72
N VAL A 120 -0.85 -14.94 3.36
CA VAL A 120 -0.70 -16.40 3.49
C VAL A 120 -1.97 -17.05 2.96
N PHE A 121 -1.82 -17.82 1.89
CA PHE A 121 -2.89 -18.65 1.35
C PHE A 121 -2.96 -19.96 2.11
N THR A 122 -4.15 -20.41 2.51
CA THR A 122 -4.29 -21.58 3.38
C THR A 122 -5.63 -22.27 3.21
N ASN A 123 -5.68 -23.55 3.58
CA ASN A 123 -6.92 -24.29 3.76
C ASN A 123 -7.36 -24.36 5.24
N LEU A 124 -6.69 -23.62 6.13
CA LEU A 124 -7.14 -23.46 7.52
C LEU A 124 -8.54 -22.83 7.53
N PRO A 125 -9.55 -23.45 8.17
CA PRO A 125 -10.88 -22.85 8.25
C PRO A 125 -10.85 -21.61 9.12
N LEU A 126 -11.23 -20.46 8.53
CA LEU A 126 -11.20 -19.15 9.17
C LEU A 126 -12.56 -18.47 9.09
N ALA A 127 -12.90 -17.69 10.11
CA ALA A 127 -13.99 -16.73 10.02
C ALA A 127 -13.53 -15.55 9.13
N HIS A 128 -14.33 -15.19 8.15
CA HIS A 128 -13.99 -14.13 7.20
C HIS A 128 -14.31 -12.76 7.79
N ASP A 129 -13.38 -11.85 7.67
CA ASP A 129 -13.58 -10.44 7.91
C ASP A 129 -14.46 -9.79 6.83
N LYS A 130 -14.87 -8.56 7.06
CA LYS A 130 -15.67 -7.78 6.11
C LYS A 130 -14.96 -6.47 5.77
N PRO A 131 -15.11 -5.98 4.53
CA PRO A 131 -14.63 -4.66 4.17
C PRO A 131 -15.11 -3.58 5.14
N ILE A 132 -14.23 -2.65 5.47
CA ILE A 132 -14.54 -1.49 6.31
C ILE A 132 -14.61 -0.23 5.46
N HIS A 133 -15.47 0.71 5.88
CA HIS A 133 -15.62 2.01 5.22
C HIS A 133 -15.49 3.12 6.25
N PHE A 134 -14.51 3.99 6.06
CA PHE A 134 -14.28 5.16 6.92
C PHE A 134 -14.07 6.46 6.12
N GLY A 135 -14.54 6.46 4.86
CA GLY A 135 -14.70 7.67 4.07
C GLY A 135 -13.51 8.10 3.24
N VAL A 136 -12.56 7.21 2.98
CA VAL A 136 -11.36 7.50 2.19
C VAL A 136 -11.72 8.02 0.80
N GLU A 137 -12.61 7.34 0.09
CA GLU A 137 -13.04 7.77 -1.24
C GLU A 137 -13.60 9.20 -1.24
N LYS A 138 -14.55 9.48 -0.33
CA LYS A 138 -15.18 10.81 -0.21
C LYS A 138 -14.18 11.91 0.13
N PHE A 139 -13.13 11.59 0.88
CA PHE A 139 -12.07 12.53 1.19
C PHE A 139 -11.10 12.69 0.02
N CYS A 140 -10.66 11.62 -0.60
CA CYS A 140 -9.76 11.61 -1.75
C CYS A 140 -10.32 12.40 -2.94
N ASN A 141 -11.65 12.43 -3.12
CA ASN A 141 -12.32 13.23 -4.15
C ASN A 141 -12.02 14.73 -4.06
N ILE A 142 -11.81 15.25 -2.85
CA ILE A 142 -11.53 16.68 -2.63
C ILE A 142 -10.05 16.97 -2.32
N CYS A 143 -9.30 16.01 -1.80
CA CYS A 143 -7.95 16.22 -1.27
C CYS A 143 -6.92 16.49 -2.37
N ARG A 144 -6.68 15.52 -3.26
CA ARG A 144 -5.74 15.58 -4.41
C ARG A 144 -4.28 15.95 -4.07
N GLU A 145 -3.87 15.88 -2.82
CA GLU A 145 -2.49 16.26 -2.42
C GLU A 145 -1.44 15.29 -3.00
N CYS A 146 -1.75 14.01 -3.11
CA CYS A 146 -0.86 13.03 -3.74
C CYS A 146 -0.66 13.29 -5.24
N THR A 147 -1.72 13.68 -5.96
CA THR A 147 -1.64 14.03 -7.38
C THR A 147 -0.78 15.26 -7.61
N LYS A 148 -1.03 16.33 -6.82
CA LYS A 148 -0.26 17.59 -6.91
C LYS A 148 1.21 17.42 -6.57
N ALA A 149 1.53 16.53 -5.64
CA ALA A 149 2.89 16.29 -5.18
C ALA A 149 3.65 15.25 -5.99
N CYS A 150 3.00 14.53 -6.91
CA CYS A 150 3.61 13.48 -7.71
C CYS A 150 4.54 14.08 -8.78
N PRO A 151 5.88 13.93 -8.69
CA PRO A 151 6.77 14.58 -9.63
C PRO A 151 6.58 14.15 -11.09
N PRO A 152 6.40 12.85 -11.39
CA PRO A 152 6.15 12.39 -12.76
C PRO A 152 4.71 12.59 -13.23
N GLY A 153 3.78 13.09 -12.38
CA GLY A 153 2.37 13.21 -12.73
C GLY A 153 1.69 11.85 -12.99
N ALA A 154 2.09 10.83 -12.26
CA ALA A 154 1.64 9.45 -12.47
C ALA A 154 0.28 9.13 -11.83
N ILE A 155 -0.29 10.04 -11.01
CA ILE A 155 -1.53 9.81 -10.26
C ILE A 155 -2.66 10.64 -10.86
N ASP A 156 -3.78 10.00 -11.19
CA ASP A 156 -4.96 10.67 -11.75
C ASP A 156 -5.50 11.80 -10.88
N ASP A 157 -5.80 12.95 -11.51
CA ASP A 157 -6.41 14.11 -10.85
C ASP A 157 -7.93 14.19 -11.06
N GLY A 158 -8.47 13.42 -11.98
CA GLY A 158 -9.90 13.38 -12.34
C GLY A 158 -10.77 12.52 -11.41
N ASN A 159 -11.90 12.13 -11.96
CA ASN A 159 -12.79 11.15 -11.35
C ASN A 159 -12.22 9.74 -11.46
N GLN A 160 -12.82 8.79 -10.75
CA GLN A 160 -12.54 7.38 -10.95
C GLN A 160 -13.02 6.96 -12.35
N LEU A 161 -12.16 6.28 -13.07
CA LEU A 161 -12.41 5.79 -14.44
C LEU A 161 -11.94 4.35 -14.55
N GLU A 162 -12.43 3.65 -15.57
CA GLU A 162 -11.95 2.32 -15.96
C GLU A 162 -10.71 2.37 -16.86
N THR A 163 -10.06 3.53 -16.94
CA THR A 163 -8.90 3.79 -17.79
C THR A 163 -7.70 2.96 -17.34
N ILE A 164 -7.01 2.36 -18.30
CA ILE A 164 -5.72 1.72 -18.12
C ILE A 164 -4.67 2.52 -18.91
N TYR A 165 -3.48 2.68 -18.34
CA TYR A 165 -2.32 3.32 -18.99
C TYR A 165 -1.39 2.31 -19.65
N ASN A 166 -1.27 1.14 -19.03
CA ASN A 166 -0.39 0.07 -19.45
C ASN A 166 -0.84 -1.27 -18.87
N GLN A 167 -0.17 -2.34 -19.22
CA GLN A 167 -0.46 -3.70 -18.78
C GLN A 167 -0.37 -3.92 -17.25
N SER A 168 0.29 -3.01 -16.51
CA SER A 168 0.32 -3.08 -15.03
C SER A 168 -0.98 -2.61 -14.39
N ASN A 169 -1.93 -2.11 -15.15
CA ASN A 169 -3.23 -1.67 -14.67
C ASN A 169 -4.30 -2.71 -15.00
N ILE A 170 -5.18 -2.98 -14.06
CA ILE A 170 -6.29 -3.92 -14.23
C ILE A 170 -7.49 -3.17 -14.83
N PRO A 171 -8.03 -3.62 -15.96
CA PRO A 171 -9.21 -3.03 -16.60
C PRO A 171 -10.51 -3.39 -15.87
N GLY A 172 -11.61 -2.74 -16.26
CA GLY A 172 -12.96 -3.09 -15.82
C GLY A 172 -13.31 -2.71 -14.37
N ILE A 173 -12.48 -1.90 -13.72
CA ILE A 173 -12.72 -1.41 -12.36
C ILE A 173 -12.57 0.11 -12.34
N ALA A 174 -13.66 0.82 -12.04
CA ALA A 174 -13.62 2.27 -11.85
C ALA A 174 -12.78 2.64 -10.62
N LYS A 175 -11.63 3.27 -10.85
CA LYS A 175 -10.67 3.68 -9.80
C LYS A 175 -9.87 4.89 -10.25
N TRP A 176 -9.14 5.50 -9.33
CA TRP A 176 -8.02 6.38 -9.70
C TRP A 176 -6.84 5.51 -10.08
N THR A 177 -6.46 5.58 -11.32
CA THR A 177 -5.38 4.74 -11.84
C THR A 177 -4.05 5.47 -11.70
N THR A 178 -3.04 4.76 -11.26
CA THR A 178 -1.66 5.23 -11.26
C THR A 178 -0.95 4.69 -12.50
N ASP A 179 -0.33 5.58 -13.28
CA ASP A 179 0.55 5.21 -14.36
C ASP A 179 1.85 4.63 -13.76
N ALA A 180 1.91 3.30 -13.71
CA ALA A 180 3.01 2.60 -13.06
C ALA A 180 4.34 2.79 -13.78
N GLU A 181 4.35 2.93 -15.10
CA GLU A 181 5.57 3.15 -15.89
C GLU A 181 6.16 4.52 -15.61
N LYS A 182 5.36 5.60 -15.65
CA LYS A 182 5.82 6.94 -15.26
C LYS A 182 6.35 6.97 -13.83
N CYS A 183 5.66 6.27 -12.92
CA CYS A 183 6.09 6.18 -11.53
C CYS A 183 7.45 5.47 -11.42
N PHE A 184 7.61 4.35 -12.09
CA PHE A 184 8.84 3.56 -12.08
C PHE A 184 10.01 4.27 -12.76
N ASP A 185 9.79 4.93 -13.90
CA ASP A 185 10.79 5.77 -14.57
C ASP A 185 11.37 6.84 -13.65
N PHE A 186 10.52 7.43 -12.81
CA PHE A 186 10.99 8.37 -11.82
C PHE A 186 11.88 7.71 -10.76
N TRP A 187 11.56 6.48 -10.32
CA TRP A 187 12.42 5.72 -9.39
C TRP A 187 13.80 5.46 -10.00
N VAL A 188 13.84 5.04 -11.26
CA VAL A 188 15.09 4.80 -11.97
C VAL A 188 15.93 6.08 -12.04
N LYS A 189 15.32 7.22 -12.39
CA LYS A 189 16.02 8.53 -12.50
C LYS A 189 16.56 9.03 -11.18
N GLN A 190 15.92 8.76 -10.07
CA GLN A 190 16.38 9.18 -8.74
C GLN A 190 17.19 8.13 -7.99
N VAL A 191 17.39 6.95 -8.60
CA VAL A 191 18.16 5.80 -8.07
C VAL A 191 17.67 5.34 -6.69
N THR A 192 16.39 5.52 -6.39
CA THR A 192 15.71 5.02 -5.18
C THR A 192 14.21 4.95 -5.43
N ASP A 193 13.48 4.22 -4.56
CA ASP A 193 12.03 4.24 -4.58
C ASP A 193 11.45 5.63 -4.24
N CYS A 194 10.17 5.80 -4.49
CA CYS A 194 9.46 7.04 -4.20
C CYS A 194 8.24 6.75 -3.32
N SER A 195 8.09 7.50 -2.26
CA SER A 195 6.94 7.45 -1.35
C SER A 195 6.37 8.86 -1.08
N ILE A 196 6.53 9.80 -2.02
CA ILE A 196 6.05 11.18 -1.88
C ILE A 196 4.53 11.21 -1.69
N CYS A 197 3.78 10.40 -2.44
CA CYS A 197 2.33 10.27 -2.31
C CYS A 197 1.89 9.78 -0.91
N ILE A 198 2.67 8.89 -0.29
CA ILE A 198 2.46 8.44 1.09
C ILE A 198 2.75 9.58 2.07
N ARG A 199 3.89 10.27 1.91
CA ARG A 199 4.31 11.37 2.81
C ARG A 199 3.27 12.49 2.87
N VAL A 200 2.75 12.93 1.72
CA VAL A 200 1.82 14.07 1.67
C VAL A 200 0.40 13.70 2.05
N CYS A 201 0.06 12.42 2.13
CA CYS A 201 -1.28 11.95 2.42
C CYS A 201 -1.76 12.40 3.81
N PRO A 202 -2.91 13.06 3.96
CA PRO A 202 -3.45 13.45 5.26
C PRO A 202 -3.79 12.28 6.20
N TYR A 203 -3.92 11.06 5.67
CA TYR A 203 -4.01 9.83 6.47
C TYR A 203 -2.64 9.35 6.99
N ASN A 204 -1.53 9.98 6.59
CA ASN A 204 -0.19 9.69 7.08
C ASN A 204 0.29 10.81 8.02
N ARG A 205 -0.29 10.89 9.22
CA ARG A 205 0.07 11.90 10.20
C ARG A 205 0.47 11.26 11.52
N LYS A 206 1.52 11.81 12.16
CA LYS A 206 1.98 11.36 13.47
C LYS A 206 1.24 12.13 14.56
N MET A 207 0.29 11.47 15.17
CA MET A 207 -0.56 11.99 16.25
C MET A 207 -0.76 10.92 17.32
N PRO A 208 -1.10 11.29 18.57
CA PRO A 208 -1.59 10.33 19.54
C PRO A 208 -2.80 9.54 18.99
N LYS A 209 -2.92 8.26 19.32
CA LYS A 209 -3.96 7.37 18.76
C LYS A 209 -5.38 7.96 18.83
N TRP A 210 -5.74 8.59 19.94
CA TRP A 210 -7.07 9.21 20.12
C TRP A 210 -7.26 10.40 19.15
N ALA A 211 -6.23 11.24 18.96
CA ALA A 211 -6.29 12.38 18.06
C ALA A 211 -6.35 11.92 16.60
N PHE A 212 -5.58 10.92 16.22
CA PHE A 212 -5.60 10.34 14.90
C PHE A 212 -6.96 9.69 14.58
N LYS A 213 -7.55 8.98 15.53
CA LYS A 213 -8.91 8.43 15.39
C LYS A 213 -9.95 9.53 15.16
N THR A 214 -9.87 10.62 15.93
CA THR A 214 -10.76 11.79 15.74
C THR A 214 -10.52 12.45 14.40
N TRP A 215 -9.27 12.62 14.00
CA TRP A 215 -8.86 13.18 12.72
C TRP A 215 -9.46 12.38 11.54
N THR A 216 -9.26 11.08 11.52
CA THR A 216 -9.78 10.19 10.46
C THR A 216 -11.31 10.14 10.44
N ASN A 217 -11.96 10.16 11.59
CA ASN A 217 -13.42 10.22 11.66
C ASN A 217 -13.96 11.55 11.07
N LEU A 218 -13.33 12.68 11.38
CA LEU A 218 -13.74 13.98 10.83
C LEU A 218 -13.53 14.08 9.32
N MET A 219 -12.55 13.36 8.76
CA MET A 219 -12.35 13.28 7.31
C MET A 219 -13.53 12.62 6.58
N ALA A 220 -14.28 11.76 7.25
CA ALA A 220 -15.47 11.11 6.71
C ALA A 220 -16.73 12.01 6.75
N THR A 221 -16.69 13.13 7.45
CA THR A 221 -17.81 14.04 7.71
C THR A 221 -17.87 15.22 6.70
N PRO A 222 -18.91 16.04 6.71
CA PRO A 222 -18.95 17.30 5.96
C PRO A 222 -17.79 18.26 6.27
N PHE A 223 -17.17 18.16 7.44
CA PHE A 223 -16.04 18.99 7.87
C PHE A 223 -14.70 18.65 7.19
N LYS A 224 -14.67 17.67 6.28
CA LYS A 224 -13.47 17.23 5.57
C LYS A 224 -12.66 18.35 4.90
N ARG A 225 -13.30 19.43 4.43
CA ARG A 225 -12.60 20.60 3.86
C ARG A 225 -11.82 21.38 4.91
N ILE A 226 -12.36 21.49 6.13
CA ILE A 226 -11.70 22.15 7.25
C ILE A 226 -10.49 21.31 7.66
N ILE A 227 -10.65 19.99 7.73
CA ILE A 227 -9.54 19.08 8.04
C ILE A 227 -8.42 19.18 7.01
N LEU A 228 -8.76 19.26 5.72
CA LEU A 228 -7.76 19.45 4.66
C LEU A 228 -7.01 20.79 4.78
N TRP A 229 -7.70 21.85 5.17
CA TRP A 229 -7.10 23.15 5.44
C TRP A 229 -6.18 23.12 6.66
N LEU A 230 -6.61 22.52 7.76
CA LEU A 230 -5.81 22.32 8.96
C LEU A 230 -4.56 21.48 8.68
N ASP A 231 -4.68 20.42 7.88
CA ASP A 231 -3.55 19.58 7.48
C ASP A 231 -2.43 20.38 6.79
N LYS A 232 -2.80 21.34 5.94
CA LYS A 232 -1.84 22.23 5.27
C LYS A 232 -1.13 23.16 6.26
N ILE A 233 -1.84 23.64 7.27
CA ILE A 233 -1.26 24.50 8.33
C ILE A 233 -0.30 23.70 9.22
N ILE A 234 -0.71 22.51 9.65
CA ILE A 234 0.12 21.60 10.46
C ILE A 234 1.41 21.24 9.73
N GLY A 235 1.35 21.10 8.40
CA GLY A 235 2.53 20.95 7.56
C GLY A 235 3.30 19.62 7.74
N GLN A 236 2.72 18.61 8.36
CA GLN A 236 3.38 17.30 8.53
C GLN A 236 3.68 16.58 7.21
N GLY A 237 3.02 16.95 6.11
CA GLY A 237 3.32 16.48 4.77
C GLY A 237 4.61 17.05 4.16
N LYS A 238 5.26 18.01 4.81
CA LYS A 238 6.54 18.59 4.35
C LYS A 238 7.67 17.58 4.49
N ARG A 239 8.63 17.68 3.55
CA ARG A 239 9.84 16.85 3.57
C ARG A 239 10.71 17.23 4.78
N ASN A 240 11.21 16.20 5.47
CA ASN A 240 12.28 16.37 6.44
C ASN A 240 13.63 16.15 5.71
N ALA A 241 14.63 16.99 5.98
CA ALA A 241 15.94 16.80 5.39
C ALA A 241 16.58 15.51 5.94
N PRO A 242 17.18 14.65 5.09
CA PRO A 242 17.85 13.43 5.57
C PRO A 242 18.90 13.68 6.65
N SER A 243 19.59 14.82 6.58
CA SER A 243 20.58 15.25 7.59
C SER A 243 19.98 15.43 9.00
N ASN A 244 18.69 15.75 9.11
CA ASN A 244 18.04 15.93 10.42
C ASN A 244 17.82 14.58 11.11
N TRP A 245 17.60 13.52 10.35
CA TRP A 245 17.45 12.17 10.91
C TRP A 245 18.73 11.74 11.66
N TRP A 246 19.91 12.03 11.08
CA TRP A 246 21.19 11.70 11.70
C TRP A 246 21.52 12.54 12.94
N LYS A 247 20.84 13.69 13.12
CA LYS A 247 21.04 14.56 14.29
C LYS A 247 20.18 14.17 15.50
N GLY A 248 19.36 13.13 15.40
CA GLY A 248 18.56 12.60 16.52
C GLY A 248 17.38 13.49 16.93
N ASN A 249 16.79 14.22 16.01
CA ASN A 249 15.59 15.03 16.22
C ASN A 249 14.30 14.24 15.98
#